data_c761c2c9476b6226410c742acb651d3d
#
_entry.id   c761c2c9476b6226410c742acb651d3d
#
_cell.length_a   1.000
_cell.length_b   1.000
_cell.length_c   1.000
_cell.angle_alpha   90.00
_cell.angle_beta   90.00
_cell.angle_gamma   90.00
#
_symmetry.space_group_name_H-M   'P 1'
#
loop_
_entity.id
_entity.type
_entity.pdbx_description
1 polymer ?
#
loop_
_entity_poly.entity_id
_entity_poly.type
_entity_poly.pdbx_seq_one_letter_code
_entity_poly.pdbx_strand_id
1 'polypeptide(L)'
;MEFVLKALEGIFSIVFIIGIGFVLSRRGWFDEYSSALIARLVTAVSLPLYMIVSISKNFDHNKLVAMAPDLLLPICSMLLAFGVGTIAAHVFKIKKERRGIFCTNFFIANTMFIGLPVNLALFGEKSIPAVMLYYMVNTTFFWTLGVHNIVQDTLSDTKNKSVFFSPAALKKIFSPPLAGFIVGIVLVLLDCRLPPFLMNSFQYIGNLTTPLSLVFIGIEMSKIPLGEIGFDKDLLLGVAGRFLVCPVCVLALVPFLPVTPLSAQVFTMQATMPAMTQMAIVAKNYGADSAYAATLSFLTVLLGIVVVPLYMMLVNMYI
;
A
#
# COMPACT_ATOMS: atom_id res chain seq x y z
N MET A 1 -18.07 -21.25 -5.84
CA MET A 1 -19.10 -20.21 -6.04
C MET A 1 -19.32 -19.40 -4.76
N GLU A 2 -19.46 -20.01 -3.60
CA GLU A 2 -19.67 -19.35 -2.29
C GLU A 2 -18.48 -18.44 -1.89
N PHE A 3 -17.23 -18.86 -2.16
CA PHE A 3 -16.03 -18.06 -1.90
C PHE A 3 -16.00 -16.79 -2.75
N VAL A 4 -16.34 -16.88 -4.04
CA VAL A 4 -16.38 -15.71 -4.94
C VAL A 4 -17.45 -14.71 -4.49
N LEU A 5 -18.62 -15.20 -4.06
CA LEU A 5 -19.69 -14.37 -3.52
C LEU A 5 -19.25 -13.62 -2.26
N LYS A 6 -18.66 -14.32 -1.27
CA LYS A 6 -18.15 -13.69 -0.04
C LYS A 6 -17.09 -12.62 -0.30
N ALA A 7 -16.22 -12.90 -1.26
CA ALA A 7 -15.18 -11.94 -1.62
C ALA A 7 -15.73 -10.73 -2.38
N LEU A 8 -16.73 -10.93 -3.25
CA LEU A 8 -17.47 -9.82 -3.88
C LEU A 8 -18.21 -8.99 -2.82
N GLU A 9 -18.87 -9.60 -1.85
CA GLU A 9 -19.48 -8.90 -0.71
C GLU A 9 -18.48 -8.04 0.05
N GLY A 10 -17.28 -8.58 0.33
CA GLY A 10 -16.19 -7.83 0.96
C GLY A 10 -15.78 -6.62 0.14
N ILE A 11 -15.62 -6.77 -1.19
CA ILE A 11 -15.24 -5.68 -2.08
C ILE A 11 -16.37 -4.64 -2.19
N PHE A 12 -17.63 -5.07 -2.32
CA PHE A 12 -18.77 -4.14 -2.31
C PHE A 12 -18.83 -3.34 -1.00
N SER A 13 -18.56 -3.97 0.15
CA SER A 13 -18.47 -3.26 1.43
C SER A 13 -17.38 -2.20 1.44
N ILE A 14 -16.20 -2.51 0.89
CA ILE A 14 -15.08 -1.57 0.74
C ILE A 14 -15.51 -0.39 -0.14
N VAL A 15 -16.05 -0.66 -1.33
CA VAL A 15 -16.50 0.37 -2.28
C VAL A 15 -17.60 1.24 -1.66
N PHE A 16 -18.53 0.63 -0.93
CA PHE A 16 -19.62 1.35 -0.27
C PHE A 16 -19.09 2.34 0.79
N ILE A 17 -18.13 1.92 1.62
CA ILE A 17 -17.52 2.79 2.64
C ILE A 17 -16.71 3.92 1.98
N ILE A 18 -15.95 3.62 0.91
CA ILE A 18 -15.27 4.65 0.11
C ILE A 18 -16.30 5.64 -0.46
N GLY A 19 -17.44 5.15 -0.99
CA GLY A 19 -18.52 5.97 -1.49
C GLY A 19 -19.13 6.89 -0.45
N ILE A 20 -19.30 6.42 0.80
CA ILE A 20 -19.73 7.28 1.93
C ILE A 20 -18.73 8.43 2.13
N GLY A 21 -17.43 8.13 2.24
CA GLY A 21 -16.39 9.14 2.40
C GLY A 21 -16.40 10.17 1.27
N PHE A 22 -16.55 9.71 0.02
CA PHE A 22 -16.64 10.56 -1.16
C PHE A 22 -17.87 11.51 -1.11
N VAL A 23 -19.07 10.96 -0.85
CA VAL A 23 -20.32 11.74 -0.83
C VAL A 23 -20.32 12.76 0.32
N LEU A 24 -19.89 12.37 1.51
CA LEU A 24 -19.82 13.29 2.67
C LEU A 24 -18.82 14.41 2.41
N SER A 25 -17.67 14.09 1.80
CA SER A 25 -16.68 15.11 1.44
C SER A 25 -17.22 16.10 0.40
N ARG A 26 -17.94 15.61 -0.64
CA ARG A 26 -18.62 16.47 -1.63
C ARG A 26 -19.71 17.35 -1.01
N ARG A 27 -20.28 16.94 0.12
CA ARG A 27 -21.26 17.73 0.89
C ARG A 27 -20.60 18.71 1.87
N GLY A 28 -19.27 18.83 1.88
CA GLY A 28 -18.55 19.77 2.72
C GLY A 28 -18.37 19.34 4.17
N TRP A 29 -18.54 18.05 4.51
CA TRP A 29 -18.32 17.56 5.88
C TRP A 29 -16.85 17.54 6.27
N PHE A 30 -15.95 17.43 5.28
CA PHE A 30 -14.51 17.29 5.49
C PHE A 30 -13.75 18.38 4.75
N ASP A 31 -12.85 19.02 5.46
CA ASP A 31 -11.82 19.92 4.97
C ASP A 31 -10.44 19.25 4.93
N GLU A 32 -9.40 19.99 4.58
CA GLU A 32 -8.03 19.44 4.56
C GLU A 32 -7.55 19.05 5.97
N TYR A 33 -7.96 19.79 7.00
CA TYR A 33 -7.57 19.51 8.38
C TYR A 33 -8.20 18.20 8.89
N SER A 34 -9.49 18.01 8.70
CA SER A 34 -10.22 16.80 9.11
C SER A 34 -9.76 15.57 8.35
N SER A 35 -9.45 15.69 7.05
CA SER A 35 -8.86 14.62 6.26
C SER A 35 -7.50 14.22 6.82
N ALA A 36 -6.61 15.18 7.08
CA ALA A 36 -5.30 14.92 7.67
C ALA A 36 -5.40 14.31 9.08
N LEU A 37 -6.40 14.75 9.89
CA LEU A 37 -6.67 14.20 11.21
C LEU A 37 -7.08 12.73 11.15
N ILE A 38 -7.97 12.34 10.23
CA ILE A 38 -8.38 10.94 10.02
C ILE A 38 -7.17 10.10 9.63
N ALA A 39 -6.37 10.53 8.66
CA ALA A 39 -5.17 9.81 8.24
C ALA A 39 -4.19 9.64 9.40
N ARG A 40 -3.99 10.68 10.23
CA ARG A 40 -3.12 10.64 11.41
C ARG A 40 -3.67 9.70 12.49
N LEU A 41 -4.98 9.72 12.77
CA LEU A 41 -5.62 8.83 13.73
C LEU A 41 -5.44 7.37 13.32
N VAL A 42 -5.65 7.06 12.04
CA VAL A 42 -5.43 5.70 11.51
C VAL A 42 -3.97 5.30 11.67
N THR A 43 -3.03 6.08 11.14
CA THR A 43 -1.63 5.67 11.04
C THR A 43 -0.87 5.72 12.35
N ALA A 44 -1.19 6.69 13.24
CA ALA A 44 -0.45 6.88 14.48
C ALA A 44 -1.07 6.20 15.71
N VAL A 45 -2.34 5.83 15.65
CA VAL A 45 -3.04 5.28 16.82
C VAL A 45 -3.71 3.94 16.49
N SER A 46 -4.69 3.95 15.58
CA SER A 46 -5.56 2.81 15.35
C SER A 46 -4.79 1.60 14.81
N LEU A 47 -4.01 1.81 13.75
CA LEU A 47 -3.26 0.77 13.06
C LEU A 47 -2.17 0.12 13.92
N PRO A 48 -1.33 0.86 14.68
CA PRO A 48 -0.37 0.24 15.60
C PRO A 48 -1.04 -0.67 16.63
N LEU A 49 -2.13 -0.23 17.24
CA LEU A 49 -2.88 -1.03 18.22
C LEU A 49 -3.52 -2.25 17.59
N TYR A 50 -4.07 -2.11 16.36
CA TYR A 50 -4.57 -3.24 15.59
C TYR A 50 -3.49 -4.28 15.33
N MET A 51 -2.27 -3.86 14.96
CA MET A 51 -1.13 -4.76 14.72
C MET A 51 -0.75 -5.54 15.98
N ILE A 52 -0.62 -4.86 17.13
CA ILE A 52 -0.31 -5.51 18.41
C ILE A 52 -1.32 -6.62 18.70
N VAL A 53 -2.61 -6.30 18.66
CA VAL A 53 -3.68 -7.25 18.97
C VAL A 53 -3.69 -8.42 18.00
N SER A 54 -3.63 -8.12 16.71
CA SER A 54 -3.74 -9.14 15.67
C SER A 54 -2.56 -10.11 15.68
N ILE A 55 -1.35 -9.62 15.82
CA ILE A 55 -0.15 -10.48 15.91
C ILE A 55 -0.21 -11.32 17.20
N SER A 56 -0.51 -10.70 18.34
CA SER A 56 -0.55 -11.42 19.63
C SER A 56 -1.65 -12.48 19.70
N LYS A 57 -2.78 -12.34 18.95
CA LYS A 57 -3.87 -13.32 18.95
C LYS A 57 -3.68 -14.45 17.95
N ASN A 58 -3.11 -14.18 16.78
CA ASN A 58 -3.16 -15.09 15.65
C ASN A 58 -1.84 -15.83 15.40
N PHE A 59 -0.74 -15.41 16.05
CA PHE A 59 0.58 -15.96 15.81
C PHE A 59 1.24 -16.50 17.06
N ASP A 60 2.05 -17.52 16.85
CA ASP A 60 3.01 -18.10 17.79
C ASP A 60 4.44 -17.98 17.22
N HIS A 61 5.43 -18.27 18.06
CA HIS A 61 6.85 -18.21 17.71
C HIS A 61 7.17 -18.99 16.42
N ASN A 62 6.67 -20.21 16.29
CA ASN A 62 7.00 -21.09 15.17
C ASN A 62 6.44 -20.55 13.86
N LYS A 63 5.21 -20.04 13.86
CA LYS A 63 4.60 -19.44 12.67
C LYS A 63 5.35 -18.20 12.22
N LEU A 64 5.76 -17.33 13.13
CA LEU A 64 6.52 -16.12 12.78
C LEU A 64 7.88 -16.45 12.16
N VAL A 65 8.62 -17.39 12.74
CA VAL A 65 9.92 -17.83 12.21
C VAL A 65 9.77 -18.49 10.83
N ALA A 66 8.73 -19.31 10.64
CA ALA A 66 8.45 -19.97 9.36
C ALA A 66 8.14 -18.99 8.22
N MET A 67 7.66 -17.78 8.52
CA MET A 67 7.35 -16.75 7.52
C MET A 67 8.53 -15.84 7.16
N ALA A 68 9.65 -15.90 7.89
CA ALA A 68 10.80 -15.02 7.61
C ALA A 68 11.35 -15.15 6.18
N PRO A 69 11.45 -16.37 5.56
CA PRO A 69 11.87 -16.50 4.16
C PRO A 69 10.93 -15.83 3.14
N ASP A 70 9.66 -15.64 3.49
CA ASP A 70 8.67 -15.02 2.61
C ASP A 70 9.04 -13.56 2.24
N LEU A 71 9.90 -12.89 3.05
CA LEU A 71 10.40 -11.53 2.73
C LEU A 71 11.16 -11.44 1.39
N LEU A 72 11.75 -12.53 0.93
CA LEU A 72 12.51 -12.52 -0.32
C LEU A 72 11.62 -12.18 -1.52
N LEU A 73 10.38 -12.67 -1.53
CA LEU A 73 9.49 -12.44 -2.67
C LEU A 73 9.13 -10.95 -2.86
N PRO A 74 8.66 -10.19 -1.86
CA PRO A 74 8.40 -8.76 -2.04
C PRO A 74 9.68 -7.97 -2.36
N ILE A 75 10.84 -8.30 -1.77
CA ILE A 75 12.11 -7.63 -2.09
C ILE A 75 12.46 -7.82 -3.57
N CYS A 76 12.52 -9.08 -4.02
CA CYS A 76 12.91 -9.39 -5.40
C CYS A 76 11.89 -8.88 -6.43
N SER A 77 10.59 -9.04 -6.15
CA SER A 77 9.54 -8.59 -7.08
C SER A 77 9.48 -7.06 -7.22
N MET A 78 9.66 -6.32 -6.14
CA MET A 78 9.70 -4.85 -6.20
C MET A 78 10.95 -4.34 -6.92
N LEU A 79 12.13 -4.96 -6.69
CA LEU A 79 13.34 -4.61 -7.43
C LEU A 79 13.21 -4.93 -8.92
N LEU A 80 12.62 -6.08 -9.27
CA LEU A 80 12.34 -6.43 -10.65
C LEU A 80 11.38 -5.43 -11.30
N ALA A 81 10.28 -5.10 -10.62
CA ALA A 81 9.31 -4.12 -11.10
C ALA A 81 9.92 -2.71 -11.24
N PHE A 82 10.81 -2.31 -10.33
CA PHE A 82 11.57 -1.07 -10.44
C PHE A 82 12.47 -1.07 -11.69
N GLY A 83 13.19 -2.17 -11.95
CA GLY A 83 14.01 -2.33 -13.15
C GLY A 83 13.17 -2.22 -14.43
N VAL A 84 12.04 -2.94 -14.50
CA VAL A 84 11.10 -2.86 -15.64
C VAL A 84 10.55 -1.44 -15.80
N GLY A 85 10.14 -0.78 -14.72
CA GLY A 85 9.66 0.61 -14.74
C GLY A 85 10.72 1.60 -15.27
N THR A 86 11.97 1.41 -14.85
CA THR A 86 13.09 2.24 -15.31
C THR A 86 13.36 2.04 -16.81
N ILE A 87 13.37 0.80 -17.29
CA ILE A 87 13.51 0.48 -18.72
C ILE A 87 12.33 1.08 -19.51
N ALA A 88 11.09 0.87 -19.03
CA ALA A 88 9.90 1.42 -19.67
C ALA A 88 9.95 2.95 -19.77
N ALA A 89 10.40 3.63 -18.70
CA ALA A 89 10.54 5.09 -18.71
C ALA A 89 11.49 5.60 -19.78
N HIS A 90 12.58 4.88 -20.06
CA HIS A 90 13.53 5.21 -21.13
C HIS A 90 13.00 4.88 -22.52
N VAL A 91 12.46 3.66 -22.71
CA VAL A 91 11.95 3.17 -24.00
C VAL A 91 10.78 4.02 -24.49
N PHE A 92 9.84 4.30 -23.61
CA PHE A 92 8.66 5.10 -23.96
C PHE A 92 8.88 6.62 -23.83
N LYS A 93 10.10 7.04 -23.49
CA LYS A 93 10.47 8.47 -23.38
C LYS A 93 9.51 9.24 -22.49
N ILE A 94 9.30 8.74 -21.26
CA ILE A 94 8.47 9.42 -20.24
C ILE A 94 9.07 10.81 -19.95
N LYS A 95 8.20 11.82 -19.81
CA LYS A 95 8.61 13.21 -19.50
C LYS A 95 9.53 13.25 -18.28
N LYS A 96 10.59 14.06 -18.33
CA LYS A 96 11.62 14.13 -17.28
C LYS A 96 11.01 14.43 -15.92
N GLU A 97 10.04 15.35 -15.86
CA GLU A 97 9.38 15.84 -14.66
C GLU A 97 8.46 14.79 -13.99
N ARG A 98 8.19 13.66 -14.66
CA ARG A 98 7.30 12.57 -14.24
C ARG A 98 8.00 11.24 -14.10
N ARG A 99 9.25 11.14 -14.54
CA ARG A 99 9.97 9.86 -14.67
C ARG A 99 10.11 9.16 -13.32
N GLY A 100 10.51 9.88 -12.28
CA GLY A 100 10.68 9.32 -10.95
C GLY A 100 9.36 8.85 -10.33
N ILE A 101 8.27 9.62 -10.51
CA ILE A 101 6.93 9.23 -10.08
C ILE A 101 6.48 7.98 -10.86
N PHE A 102 6.67 7.97 -12.17
CA PHE A 102 6.36 6.82 -13.03
C PHE A 102 7.10 5.55 -12.58
N CYS A 103 8.43 5.62 -12.41
CA CYS A 103 9.22 4.48 -11.94
C CYS A 103 8.78 4.02 -10.55
N THR A 104 8.53 4.96 -9.62
CA THR A 104 8.10 4.64 -8.25
C THR A 104 6.76 3.92 -8.24
N ASN A 105 5.83 4.29 -9.10
CA ASN A 105 4.54 3.63 -9.23
C ASN A 105 4.64 2.15 -9.63
N PHE A 106 5.71 1.73 -10.31
CA PHE A 106 5.90 0.33 -10.70
C PHE A 106 6.22 -0.61 -9.54
N PHE A 107 6.69 -0.12 -8.41
CA PHE A 107 7.05 -1.00 -7.30
C PHE A 107 6.41 -0.62 -5.96
N ILE A 108 5.80 0.57 -5.85
CA ILE A 108 5.18 1.05 -4.62
C ILE A 108 3.66 1.10 -4.74
N ALA A 109 2.97 0.47 -3.78
CA ALA A 109 1.52 0.35 -3.72
C ALA A 109 0.92 0.94 -2.44
N ASN A 110 -0.38 1.20 -2.45
CA ASN A 110 -1.15 1.58 -1.26
C ASN A 110 -1.51 0.35 -0.42
N THR A 111 -0.50 -0.21 0.24
CA THR A 111 -0.57 -1.49 0.94
C THR A 111 -1.37 -1.45 2.24
N MET A 112 -1.48 -0.27 2.89
CA MET A 112 -2.15 -0.15 4.19
C MET A 112 -3.58 0.37 4.09
N PHE A 113 -3.81 1.51 3.43
CA PHE A 113 -5.15 2.08 3.39
C PHE A 113 -6.13 1.27 2.52
N ILE A 114 -5.65 0.62 1.47
CA ILE A 114 -6.45 -0.22 0.58
C ILE A 114 -6.06 -1.68 0.71
N GLY A 115 -4.76 -1.98 0.70
CA GLY A 115 -4.27 -3.36 0.67
C GLY A 115 -4.63 -4.16 1.91
N LEU A 116 -4.51 -3.59 3.13
CA LEU A 116 -4.90 -4.28 4.36
C LEU A 116 -6.40 -4.58 4.39
N PRO A 117 -7.34 -3.62 4.19
CA PRO A 117 -8.77 -3.92 4.13
C PRO A 117 -9.15 -4.98 3.09
N VAL A 118 -8.56 -4.92 1.90
CA VAL A 118 -8.80 -5.90 0.83
C VAL A 118 -8.34 -7.29 1.25
N ASN A 119 -7.11 -7.43 1.75
CA ASN A 119 -6.60 -8.74 2.17
C ASN A 119 -7.35 -9.30 3.39
N LEU A 120 -7.82 -8.45 4.31
CA LEU A 120 -8.70 -8.86 5.41
C LEU A 120 -10.03 -9.39 4.90
N ALA A 121 -10.64 -8.72 3.93
CA ALA A 121 -11.90 -9.18 3.32
C ALA A 121 -11.74 -10.52 2.59
N LEU A 122 -10.58 -10.74 1.95
CA LEU A 122 -10.31 -11.94 1.14
C LEU A 122 -9.84 -13.13 1.98
N PHE A 123 -8.89 -12.91 2.86
CA PHE A 123 -8.15 -13.97 3.55
C PHE A 123 -8.33 -13.95 5.08
N GLY A 124 -9.02 -12.93 5.62
CA GLY A 124 -9.18 -12.75 7.07
C GLY A 124 -7.89 -12.37 7.78
N GLU A 125 -7.91 -12.38 9.11
CA GLU A 125 -6.80 -11.95 9.96
C GLU A 125 -5.50 -12.75 9.78
N LYS A 126 -5.58 -13.99 9.28
CA LYS A 126 -4.40 -14.81 8.98
C LYS A 126 -3.49 -14.20 7.92
N SER A 127 -3.98 -13.27 7.10
CA SER A 127 -3.21 -12.57 6.08
C SER A 127 -2.31 -11.45 6.63
N ILE A 128 -2.59 -10.97 7.84
CA ILE A 128 -1.95 -9.77 8.40
C ILE A 128 -0.42 -9.84 8.42
N PRO A 129 0.25 -10.92 8.85
CA PRO A 129 1.70 -10.96 8.83
C PRO A 129 2.28 -10.84 7.42
N ALA A 130 1.70 -11.53 6.44
CA ALA A 130 2.13 -11.39 5.05
C ALA A 130 1.90 -9.96 4.53
N VAL A 131 0.74 -9.35 4.82
CA VAL A 131 0.49 -7.92 4.53
C VAL A 131 1.57 -7.03 5.13
N MET A 132 1.96 -7.30 6.38
CA MET A 132 2.98 -6.51 7.07
C MET A 132 4.38 -6.72 6.52
N LEU A 133 4.75 -7.96 6.16
CA LEU A 133 6.03 -8.22 5.47
C LEU A 133 6.13 -7.42 4.17
N TYR A 134 5.07 -7.45 3.35
CA TYR A 134 5.02 -6.66 2.11
C TYR A 134 5.08 -5.15 2.40
N TYR A 135 4.32 -4.67 3.40
CA TYR A 135 4.33 -3.27 3.82
C TYR A 135 5.71 -2.79 4.28
N MET A 136 6.44 -3.58 5.04
CA MET A 136 7.80 -3.23 5.49
C MET A 136 8.72 -2.97 4.30
N VAL A 137 8.74 -3.88 3.32
CA VAL A 137 9.54 -3.73 2.10
C VAL A 137 9.07 -2.52 1.29
N ASN A 138 7.76 -2.41 1.06
CA ASN A 138 7.13 -1.30 0.33
C ASN A 138 7.48 0.07 0.94
N THR A 139 7.37 0.19 2.26
CA THR A 139 7.66 1.44 2.97
C THR A 139 9.15 1.77 2.96
N THR A 140 10.01 0.77 3.16
CA THR A 140 11.46 0.95 3.09
C THR A 140 11.88 1.43 1.70
N PHE A 141 11.39 0.78 0.65
CA PHE A 141 11.72 1.16 -0.73
C PHE A 141 11.10 2.50 -1.13
N PHE A 142 9.91 2.83 -0.64
CA PHE A 142 9.33 4.15 -0.91
C PHE A 142 10.19 5.28 -0.34
N TRP A 143 10.57 5.21 0.95
CA TRP A 143 11.33 6.28 1.59
C TRP A 143 12.81 6.34 1.19
N THR A 144 13.33 5.28 0.59
CA THR A 144 14.69 5.24 0.04
C THR A 144 14.68 5.46 -1.48
N LEU A 145 14.36 4.44 -2.27
CA LEU A 145 14.39 4.47 -3.72
C LEU A 145 13.31 5.38 -4.33
N GLY A 146 12.07 5.29 -3.82
CA GLY A 146 10.93 6.04 -4.37
C GLY A 146 11.11 7.55 -4.23
N VAL A 147 11.40 8.02 -3.00
CA VAL A 147 11.63 9.45 -2.75
C VAL A 147 12.87 9.94 -3.51
N HIS A 148 13.93 9.13 -3.57
CA HIS A 148 15.10 9.49 -4.37
C HIS A 148 14.75 9.72 -5.85
N ASN A 149 14.01 8.80 -6.46
CA ASN A 149 13.60 8.94 -7.86
C ASN A 149 12.76 10.21 -8.09
N ILE A 150 11.77 10.48 -7.20
CA ILE A 150 10.91 11.67 -7.30
C ILE A 150 11.72 12.94 -7.18
N VAL A 151 12.72 12.97 -6.28
CA VAL A 151 13.61 14.14 -6.12
C VAL A 151 14.51 14.36 -7.35
N GLN A 152 14.94 13.28 -8.02
CA GLN A 152 15.75 13.39 -9.25
C GLN A 152 15.00 14.11 -10.39
N ASP A 153 13.67 14.02 -10.44
CA ASP A 153 12.86 14.73 -11.44
C ASP A 153 12.97 16.27 -11.33
N THR A 154 13.34 16.78 -10.14
CA THR A 154 13.39 18.22 -9.85
C THR A 154 14.79 18.82 -9.96
N LEU A 155 15.83 17.96 -10.07
CA LEU A 155 17.20 18.44 -10.14
C LEU A 155 17.56 18.81 -11.57
N SER A 156 17.76 20.11 -11.81
CA SER A 156 18.55 20.60 -12.95
C SER A 156 20.01 20.26 -12.68
N ASP A 157 20.59 19.39 -13.45
CA ASP A 157 21.99 18.93 -13.64
C ASP A 157 23.11 19.23 -12.62
N THR A 158 22.85 19.82 -11.46
CA THR A 158 23.91 20.15 -10.51
C THR A 158 23.58 19.77 -9.07
N LYS A 159 24.33 18.79 -8.57
CA LYS A 159 24.50 18.34 -7.19
C LYS A 159 23.59 17.22 -6.70
N ASN A 160 24.11 16.01 -6.84
CA ASN A 160 23.72 14.80 -6.08
C ASN A 160 23.66 15.07 -4.57
N LYS A 161 22.48 15.37 -4.04
CA LYS A 161 22.21 15.11 -2.62
C LYS A 161 21.60 13.73 -2.52
N SER A 162 22.38 12.75 -2.12
CA SER A 162 21.87 11.40 -1.82
C SER A 162 20.88 11.49 -0.65
N VAL A 163 19.60 11.27 -0.94
CA VAL A 163 18.53 11.23 0.07
C VAL A 163 18.46 9.83 0.72
N PHE A 164 19.29 8.88 0.25
CA PHE A 164 19.19 7.44 0.56
C PHE A 164 19.19 7.09 2.05
N PHE A 165 19.99 7.75 2.88
CA PHE A 165 20.10 7.43 4.31
C PHE A 165 20.03 8.68 5.18
N SER A 166 19.04 9.53 4.95
CA SER A 166 18.83 10.65 5.87
C SER A 166 18.17 10.15 7.17
N PRO A 167 18.48 10.75 8.34
CA PRO A 167 17.78 10.45 9.60
C PRO A 167 16.26 10.62 9.48
N ALA A 168 15.82 11.53 8.60
CA ALA A 168 14.41 11.75 8.30
C ALA A 168 13.78 10.57 7.54
N ALA A 169 14.50 9.94 6.60
CA ALA A 169 14.03 8.74 5.91
C ALA A 169 13.92 7.55 6.88
N LEU A 170 14.94 7.32 7.71
CA LEU A 170 14.91 6.30 8.76
C LEU A 170 13.72 6.47 9.71
N LYS A 171 13.45 7.69 10.19
CA LYS A 171 12.30 7.98 11.06
C LYS A 171 10.95 7.69 10.36
N LYS A 172 10.87 7.81 9.04
CA LYS A 172 9.65 7.53 8.27
C LYS A 172 9.49 6.04 7.98
N ILE A 173 10.59 5.30 7.80
CA ILE A 173 10.57 3.83 7.71
C ILE A 173 10.07 3.24 9.03
N PHE A 174 10.60 3.68 10.18
CA PHE A 174 10.10 3.33 11.53
C PHE A 174 8.79 4.04 11.84
N SER A 175 7.80 3.81 10.98
CA SER A 175 6.45 4.34 11.14
C SER A 175 5.71 3.73 12.34
N PRO A 176 4.71 4.42 12.93
CA PRO A 176 3.93 3.87 14.04
C PRO A 176 3.30 2.49 13.76
N PRO A 177 2.78 2.19 12.54
CA PRO A 177 2.29 0.86 12.22
C PRO A 177 3.37 -0.23 12.31
N LEU A 178 4.59 0.07 11.82
CA LEU A 178 5.72 -0.84 11.94
C LEU A 178 6.14 -1.04 13.39
N ALA A 179 6.13 0.03 14.20
CA ALA A 179 6.40 -0.08 15.63
C ALA A 179 5.36 -0.98 16.33
N GLY A 180 4.07 -0.84 16.03
CA GLY A 180 3.02 -1.71 16.53
C GLY A 180 3.21 -3.17 16.14
N PHE A 181 3.60 -3.43 14.89
CA PHE A 181 3.94 -4.77 14.40
C PHE A 181 5.12 -5.37 15.15
N ILE A 182 6.22 -4.63 15.32
CA ILE A 182 7.42 -5.07 16.07
C ILE A 182 7.04 -5.38 17.52
N VAL A 183 6.27 -4.51 18.19
CA VAL A 183 5.79 -4.76 19.55
C VAL A 183 4.97 -6.06 19.61
N GLY A 184 4.06 -6.28 18.67
CA GLY A 184 3.29 -7.53 18.57
C GLY A 184 4.19 -8.75 18.43
N ILE A 185 5.21 -8.71 17.56
CA ILE A 185 6.21 -9.78 17.42
C ILE A 185 6.96 -10.02 18.74
N VAL A 186 7.45 -8.96 19.38
CA VAL A 186 8.19 -9.09 20.65
C VAL A 186 7.33 -9.74 21.73
N LEU A 187 6.06 -9.36 21.85
CA LEU A 187 5.13 -9.97 22.79
C LEU A 187 4.95 -11.48 22.55
N VAL A 188 4.83 -11.89 21.27
CA VAL A 188 4.72 -13.30 20.89
C VAL A 188 6.02 -14.07 21.17
N LEU A 189 7.17 -13.50 20.81
CA LEU A 189 8.47 -14.16 21.02
C LEU A 189 8.82 -14.33 22.50
N LEU A 190 8.37 -13.41 23.36
CA LEU A 190 8.56 -13.44 24.81
C LEU A 190 7.42 -14.20 25.55
N ASP A 191 6.43 -14.76 24.83
CA ASP A 191 5.20 -15.34 25.38
C ASP A 191 4.51 -14.42 26.41
N CYS A 192 4.59 -13.10 26.17
CA CYS A 192 4.04 -12.08 27.05
C CYS A 192 2.59 -11.76 26.66
N ARG A 193 1.65 -12.05 27.56
CA ARG A 193 0.22 -11.79 27.35
C ARG A 193 -0.17 -10.46 27.99
N LEU A 194 -0.75 -9.58 27.18
CA LEU A 194 -1.29 -8.33 27.68
C LEU A 194 -2.52 -8.59 28.59
N PRO A 195 -2.71 -7.78 29.67
CA PRO A 195 -3.93 -7.83 30.46
C PRO A 195 -5.19 -7.69 29.62
N PRO A 196 -6.29 -8.40 29.94
CA PRO A 196 -7.52 -8.39 29.14
C PRO A 196 -8.09 -7.00 28.87
N PHE A 197 -8.00 -6.08 29.83
CA PHE A 197 -8.50 -4.70 29.64
C PHE A 197 -7.72 -3.94 28.57
N LEU A 198 -6.39 -4.09 28.52
CA LEU A 198 -5.55 -3.46 27.48
C LEU A 198 -5.82 -4.09 26.12
N MET A 199 -5.89 -5.43 26.05
CA MET A 199 -6.18 -6.14 24.80
C MET A 199 -7.52 -5.70 24.21
N ASN A 200 -8.57 -5.59 25.05
CA ASN A 200 -9.90 -5.13 24.63
C ASN A 200 -9.88 -3.66 24.19
N SER A 201 -9.22 -2.78 24.94
CA SER A 201 -9.09 -1.36 24.58
C SER A 201 -8.36 -1.18 23.24
N PHE A 202 -7.26 -1.91 23.05
CA PHE A 202 -6.50 -1.90 21.79
C PHE A 202 -7.34 -2.43 20.63
N GLN A 203 -8.15 -3.49 20.86
CA GLN A 203 -9.06 -4.03 19.85
C GLN A 203 -10.12 -3.02 19.44
N TYR A 204 -10.76 -2.32 20.38
CA TYR A 204 -11.79 -1.31 20.05
C TYR A 204 -11.21 -0.18 19.20
N ILE A 205 -10.07 0.37 19.58
CA ILE A 205 -9.41 1.43 18.83
C ILE A 205 -8.86 0.88 17.50
N GLY A 206 -8.27 -0.30 17.53
CA GLY A 206 -7.72 -0.97 16.34
C GLY A 206 -8.77 -1.23 15.27
N ASN A 207 -9.99 -1.58 15.65
CA ASN A 207 -11.11 -1.82 14.72
C ASN A 207 -11.53 -0.58 13.91
N LEU A 208 -11.15 0.62 14.32
CA LEU A 208 -11.34 1.84 13.54
C LEU A 208 -10.45 1.90 12.28
N THR A 209 -9.39 1.08 12.22
CA THR A 209 -8.42 1.12 11.11
C THR A 209 -9.09 0.97 9.76
N THR A 210 -9.82 -0.10 9.53
CA THR A 210 -10.45 -0.38 8.23
C THR A 210 -11.49 0.68 7.84
N PRO A 211 -12.52 0.99 8.65
CA PRO A 211 -13.53 1.95 8.22
C PRO A 211 -12.97 3.36 8.01
N LEU A 212 -12.10 3.84 8.89
CA LEU A 212 -11.53 5.18 8.73
C LEU A 212 -10.56 5.28 7.55
N SER A 213 -9.81 4.22 7.27
CA SER A 213 -8.94 4.16 6.07
C SER A 213 -9.75 4.29 4.79
N LEU A 214 -10.87 3.58 4.69
CA LEU A 214 -11.73 3.58 3.50
C LEU A 214 -12.47 4.91 3.34
N VAL A 215 -12.96 5.49 4.43
CA VAL A 215 -13.55 6.84 4.42
C VAL A 215 -12.50 7.87 3.97
N PHE A 216 -11.26 7.80 4.48
CA PHE A 216 -10.17 8.67 4.06
C PHE A 216 -9.89 8.57 2.55
N ILE A 217 -9.86 7.38 1.99
CA ILE A 217 -9.69 7.19 0.54
C ILE A 217 -10.83 7.88 -0.22
N GLY A 218 -12.08 7.73 0.23
CA GLY A 218 -13.22 8.42 -0.37
C GLY A 218 -13.10 9.95 -0.35
N ILE A 219 -12.63 10.50 0.79
CA ILE A 219 -12.36 11.94 0.92
C ILE A 219 -11.28 12.39 -0.07
N GLU A 220 -10.17 11.69 -0.17
CA GLU A 220 -9.08 12.03 -1.09
C GLU A 220 -9.53 11.94 -2.56
N MET A 221 -10.32 10.92 -2.91
CA MET A 221 -10.90 10.81 -4.26
C MET A 221 -11.82 11.99 -4.61
N SER A 222 -12.54 12.54 -3.64
CA SER A 222 -13.47 13.65 -3.88
C SER A 222 -12.80 14.98 -4.24
N LYS A 223 -11.53 15.14 -3.87
CA LYS A 223 -10.75 16.38 -4.09
C LYS A 223 -10.24 16.53 -5.52
N ILE A 224 -10.25 15.46 -6.30
CA ILE A 224 -9.69 15.47 -7.66
C ILE A 224 -10.73 16.02 -8.65
N PRO A 225 -10.38 17.04 -9.42
CA PRO A 225 -11.28 17.60 -10.44
C PRO A 225 -11.35 16.64 -11.64
N LEU A 226 -12.46 15.91 -11.76
CA LEU A 226 -12.67 14.91 -12.82
C LEU A 226 -12.59 15.48 -14.26
N GLY A 227 -12.92 16.77 -14.43
CA GLY A 227 -12.89 17.45 -15.73
C GLY A 227 -11.49 17.84 -16.23
N GLU A 228 -10.47 17.76 -15.37
CA GLU A 228 -9.09 18.18 -15.70
C GLU A 228 -8.16 16.97 -15.92
N ILE A 229 -8.69 15.76 -15.88
CA ILE A 229 -7.89 14.54 -16.07
C ILE A 229 -7.49 14.44 -17.55
N GLY A 230 -6.26 14.83 -17.84
CA GLY A 230 -5.65 14.62 -19.15
C GLY A 230 -5.19 13.16 -19.30
N PHE A 231 -5.82 12.41 -20.19
CA PHE A 231 -5.38 11.05 -20.54
C PHE A 231 -4.20 11.14 -21.52
N ASP A 232 -2.98 11.19 -20.99
CA ASP A 232 -1.79 11.14 -21.82
C ASP A 232 -1.11 9.75 -21.75
N LYS A 233 -0.14 9.55 -22.63
CA LYS A 233 0.60 8.29 -22.76
C LYS A 233 1.26 7.90 -21.44
N ASP A 234 1.87 8.86 -20.72
CA ASP A 234 2.61 8.59 -19.48
C ASP A 234 1.70 8.05 -18.38
N LEU A 235 0.47 8.59 -18.32
CA LEU A 235 -0.56 8.16 -17.38
C LEU A 235 -1.06 6.74 -17.68
N LEU A 236 -1.37 6.46 -18.96
CA LEU A 236 -1.84 5.13 -19.39
C LEU A 236 -0.80 4.06 -19.16
N LEU A 237 0.47 4.34 -19.49
CA LEU A 237 1.58 3.41 -19.23
C LEU A 237 1.84 3.23 -17.72
N GLY A 238 1.67 4.28 -16.91
CA GLY A 238 1.76 4.19 -15.46
C GLY A 238 0.69 3.28 -14.87
N VAL A 239 -0.57 3.41 -15.32
CA VAL A 239 -1.68 2.52 -14.93
C VAL A 239 -1.42 1.08 -15.35
N ALA A 240 -0.99 0.86 -16.60
CA ALA A 240 -0.65 -0.47 -17.11
C ALA A 240 0.50 -1.09 -16.31
N GLY A 241 1.54 -0.32 -16.00
CA GLY A 241 2.64 -0.75 -15.15
C GLY A 241 2.17 -1.23 -13.78
N ARG A 242 1.27 -0.47 -13.15
CA ARG A 242 0.73 -0.81 -11.83
C ARG A 242 -0.06 -2.12 -11.83
N PHE A 243 -0.96 -2.28 -12.78
CA PHE A 243 -1.91 -3.40 -12.76
C PHE A 243 -1.46 -4.63 -13.55
N LEU A 244 -0.51 -4.50 -14.45
CA LEU A 244 0.00 -5.64 -15.22
C LEU A 244 1.40 -6.05 -14.77
N VAL A 245 2.36 -5.13 -14.77
CA VAL A 245 3.76 -5.46 -14.53
C VAL A 245 4.00 -5.87 -13.07
N CYS A 246 3.46 -5.11 -12.11
CA CYS A 246 3.71 -5.37 -10.70
C CYS A 246 3.23 -6.74 -10.23
N PRO A 247 1.98 -7.16 -10.45
CA PRO A 247 1.53 -8.49 -10.06
C PRO A 247 2.21 -9.60 -10.87
N VAL A 248 2.52 -9.37 -12.16
CA VAL A 248 3.26 -10.34 -12.97
C VAL A 248 4.68 -10.56 -12.42
N CYS A 249 5.36 -9.52 -11.94
CA CYS A 249 6.67 -9.67 -11.29
C CYS A 249 6.60 -10.56 -10.04
N VAL A 250 5.53 -10.45 -9.24
CA VAL A 250 5.32 -11.35 -8.09
C VAL A 250 5.07 -12.77 -8.56
N LEU A 251 4.08 -12.97 -9.44
CA LEU A 251 3.70 -14.29 -9.96
C LEU A 251 4.86 -15.02 -10.62
N ALA A 252 5.68 -14.31 -11.39
CA ALA A 252 6.85 -14.89 -12.07
C ALA A 252 7.93 -15.39 -11.10
N LEU A 253 8.01 -14.83 -9.90
CA LEU A 253 9.01 -15.20 -8.89
C LEU A 253 8.53 -16.26 -7.89
N VAL A 254 7.21 -16.45 -7.74
CA VAL A 254 6.63 -17.45 -6.83
C VAL A 254 7.24 -18.86 -7.02
N PRO A 255 7.42 -19.40 -8.24
CA PRO A 255 7.96 -20.74 -8.41
C PRO A 255 9.43 -20.90 -7.99
N PHE A 256 10.18 -19.80 -7.87
CA PHE A 256 11.62 -19.81 -7.63
C PHE A 256 12.02 -19.48 -6.19
N LEU A 257 11.06 -19.03 -5.36
CA LEU A 257 11.33 -18.56 -4.00
C LEU A 257 10.56 -19.39 -2.97
N PRO A 258 11.16 -19.63 -1.79
CA PRO A 258 10.50 -20.34 -0.71
C PRO A 258 9.44 -19.43 -0.07
N VAL A 259 8.21 -19.51 -0.56
CA VAL A 259 7.10 -18.71 -0.08
C VAL A 259 5.90 -19.59 0.26
N THR A 260 5.21 -19.28 1.36
CA THR A 260 3.98 -19.99 1.71
C THR A 260 2.87 -19.64 0.71
N PRO A 261 1.93 -20.58 0.39
CA PRO A 261 0.82 -20.28 -0.52
C PRO A 261 0.02 -19.04 -0.12
N LEU A 262 -0.28 -18.89 1.17
CA LEU A 262 -1.01 -17.72 1.66
C LEU A 262 -0.21 -16.41 1.44
N SER A 263 1.10 -16.42 1.72
CA SER A 263 1.94 -15.25 1.48
C SER A 263 2.04 -14.92 0.00
N ALA A 264 2.15 -15.91 -0.88
CA ALA A 264 2.14 -15.71 -2.33
C ALA A 264 0.84 -15.06 -2.81
N GLN A 265 -0.31 -15.53 -2.32
CA GLN A 265 -1.63 -14.93 -2.60
C GLN A 265 -1.70 -13.48 -2.12
N VAL A 266 -1.34 -13.23 -0.86
CA VAL A 266 -1.36 -11.90 -0.24
C VAL A 266 -0.41 -10.95 -0.98
N PHE A 267 0.81 -11.36 -1.30
CA PHE A 267 1.79 -10.51 -2.00
C PHE A 267 1.35 -10.19 -3.43
N THR A 268 0.75 -11.13 -4.12
CA THR A 268 0.15 -10.88 -5.44
C THR A 268 -0.97 -9.84 -5.32
N MET A 269 -1.87 -10.00 -4.35
CA MET A 269 -2.91 -9.01 -4.10
C MET A 269 -2.34 -7.66 -3.71
N GLN A 270 -1.32 -7.58 -2.85
CA GLN A 270 -0.66 -6.32 -2.49
C GLN A 270 -0.01 -5.64 -3.70
N ALA A 271 0.57 -6.41 -4.62
CA ALA A 271 1.12 -5.89 -5.86
C ALA A 271 0.05 -5.34 -6.82
N THR A 272 -1.20 -5.78 -6.73
CA THR A 272 -2.32 -5.22 -7.52
C THR A 272 -2.97 -4.00 -6.88
N MET A 273 -2.55 -3.60 -5.67
CA MET A 273 -3.15 -2.43 -5.03
C MET A 273 -2.85 -1.15 -5.81
N PRO A 274 -3.76 -0.17 -5.77
CA PRO A 274 -3.57 1.13 -6.40
C PRO A 274 -2.26 1.82 -6.00
N ALA A 275 -1.88 2.82 -6.76
CA ALA A 275 -0.73 3.67 -6.47
C ALA A 275 -0.84 4.33 -5.08
N MET A 276 0.31 4.53 -4.43
CA MET A 276 0.37 5.11 -3.09
C MET A 276 0.02 6.59 -3.12
N THR A 277 -1.02 7.01 -2.39
CA THR A 277 -1.47 8.41 -2.32
C THR A 277 -0.39 9.37 -1.79
N GLN A 278 0.52 8.89 -0.95
CA GLN A 278 1.65 9.69 -0.44
C GLN A 278 2.63 10.14 -1.53
N MET A 279 2.65 9.51 -2.70
CA MET A 279 3.50 9.95 -3.82
C MET A 279 3.19 11.39 -4.24
N ALA A 280 1.90 11.77 -4.29
CA ALA A 280 1.48 13.12 -4.64
C ALA A 280 1.95 14.17 -3.61
N ILE A 281 1.88 13.82 -2.31
CA ILE A 281 2.36 14.69 -1.23
C ILE A 281 3.88 14.87 -1.30
N VAL A 282 4.62 13.78 -1.53
CA VAL A 282 6.08 13.83 -1.68
C VAL A 282 6.46 14.63 -2.92
N ALA A 283 5.81 14.38 -4.06
CA ALA A 283 6.03 15.14 -5.29
C ALA A 283 5.83 16.65 -5.06
N LYS A 284 4.74 17.05 -4.41
CA LYS A 284 4.45 18.46 -4.06
C LYS A 284 5.54 19.06 -3.16
N ASN A 285 5.97 18.33 -2.13
CA ASN A 285 6.97 18.84 -1.17
C ASN A 285 8.37 19.04 -1.79
N TYR A 286 8.68 18.29 -2.84
CA TYR A 286 9.95 18.40 -3.53
C TYR A 286 9.88 19.12 -4.90
N GLY A 287 8.69 19.61 -5.30
CA GLY A 287 8.50 20.38 -6.53
C GLY A 287 8.44 19.55 -7.82
N ALA A 288 8.16 18.22 -7.70
CA ALA A 288 7.89 17.35 -8.85
C ALA A 288 6.43 17.47 -9.31
N ASP A 289 6.04 16.80 -10.42
CA ASP A 289 4.67 16.86 -10.98
C ASP A 289 3.66 16.17 -10.05
N SER A 290 3.24 16.90 -8.99
CA SER A 290 2.26 16.40 -8.01
C SER A 290 0.87 16.18 -8.63
N ALA A 291 0.52 16.91 -9.70
CA ALA A 291 -0.74 16.73 -10.41
C ALA A 291 -0.77 15.37 -11.12
N TYR A 292 0.32 14.99 -11.80
CA TYR A 292 0.47 13.67 -12.39
C TYR A 292 0.37 12.56 -11.33
N ALA A 293 1.09 12.69 -10.20
CA ALA A 293 1.07 11.71 -9.12
C ALA A 293 -0.33 11.54 -8.51
N ALA A 294 -1.06 12.65 -8.30
CA ALA A 294 -2.42 12.63 -7.77
C ALA A 294 -3.39 11.95 -8.76
N THR A 295 -3.31 12.32 -10.05
CA THR A 295 -4.16 11.75 -11.11
C THR A 295 -3.90 10.25 -11.27
N LEU A 296 -2.63 9.81 -11.23
CA LEU A 296 -2.25 8.40 -11.30
C LEU A 296 -2.81 7.62 -10.11
N SER A 297 -2.67 8.16 -8.90
CA SER A 297 -3.24 7.54 -7.69
C SER A 297 -4.77 7.42 -7.79
N PHE A 298 -5.46 8.48 -8.22
CA PHE A 298 -6.90 8.47 -8.38
C PHE A 298 -7.38 7.44 -9.41
N LEU A 299 -6.80 7.44 -10.61
CA LEU A 299 -7.18 6.50 -11.67
C LEU A 299 -6.93 5.05 -11.26
N THR A 300 -5.81 4.79 -10.57
CA THR A 300 -5.54 3.44 -10.09
C THR A 300 -6.49 3.02 -8.97
N VAL A 301 -6.97 3.92 -8.10
CA VAL A 301 -8.01 3.60 -7.12
C VAL A 301 -9.33 3.29 -7.82
N LEU A 302 -9.73 4.12 -8.79
CA LEU A 302 -10.97 3.92 -9.54
C LEU A 302 -10.96 2.60 -10.33
N LEU A 303 -9.89 2.34 -11.08
CA LEU A 303 -9.74 1.10 -11.85
C LEU A 303 -9.53 -0.13 -10.94
N GLY A 304 -8.95 0.06 -9.76
CA GLY A 304 -8.78 -0.97 -8.75
C GLY A 304 -10.10 -1.62 -8.32
N ILE A 305 -11.21 -0.89 -8.37
CA ILE A 305 -12.57 -1.43 -8.10
C ILE A 305 -12.90 -2.62 -9.02
N VAL A 306 -12.39 -2.62 -10.24
CA VAL A 306 -12.60 -3.69 -11.22
C VAL A 306 -11.43 -4.68 -11.25
N VAL A 307 -10.20 -4.17 -11.23
CA VAL A 307 -9.00 -4.97 -11.41
C VAL A 307 -8.72 -5.87 -10.20
N VAL A 308 -8.94 -5.38 -8.98
CA VAL A 308 -8.69 -6.16 -7.75
C VAL A 308 -9.56 -7.43 -7.70
N PRO A 309 -10.88 -7.39 -7.97
CA PRO A 309 -11.71 -8.60 -8.10
C PRO A 309 -11.22 -9.60 -9.14
N LEU A 310 -10.74 -9.10 -10.29
CA LEU A 310 -10.23 -9.97 -11.35
C LEU A 310 -8.98 -10.72 -10.90
N TYR A 311 -8.01 -10.03 -10.28
CA TYR A 311 -6.80 -10.68 -9.73
C TYR A 311 -7.13 -11.64 -8.60
N MET A 312 -8.12 -11.34 -7.78
CA MET A 312 -8.59 -12.25 -6.76
C MET A 312 -9.08 -13.58 -7.34
N MET A 313 -9.85 -13.54 -8.45
CA MET A 313 -10.25 -14.76 -9.15
C MET A 313 -9.04 -15.54 -9.66
N LEU A 314 -8.08 -14.86 -10.28
CA LEU A 314 -6.85 -15.48 -10.80
C LEU A 314 -6.01 -16.11 -9.67
N VAL A 315 -5.80 -15.40 -8.58
CA VAL A 315 -4.98 -15.88 -7.44
C VAL A 315 -5.55 -17.16 -6.84
N ASN A 316 -6.88 -17.26 -6.72
CA ASN A 316 -7.53 -18.47 -6.20
C ASN A 316 -7.54 -19.65 -7.18
N MET A 317 -7.26 -19.43 -8.47
CA MET A 317 -7.20 -20.50 -9.46
C MET A 317 -5.79 -21.07 -9.64
N TYR A 318 -4.75 -20.27 -9.37
CA TYR A 318 -3.37 -20.60 -9.75
C TYR A 318 -2.39 -20.72 -8.57
N ILE A 319 -2.74 -20.27 -7.39
CA ILE A 319 -1.95 -20.35 -6.16
C ILE A 319 -2.76 -21.02 -5.05
#